data_38423ab2e7a34616eca6b72c0ac047d6
#
_entry.id   38423ab2e7a34616eca6b72c0ac047d6
#
_cell.length_a   1.000
_cell.length_b   1.000
_cell.length_c   1.000
_cell.angle_alpha   90.00
_cell.angle_beta   90.00
_cell.angle_gamma   90.00
#
_symmetry.space_group_name_H-M   'P 1'
#
loop_
_entity.id
_entity.type
_entity.pdbx_description
1 polymer ?
#
loop_
_entity_poly.entity_id
_entity_poly.type
_entity_poly.pdbx_seq_one_letter_code
_entity_poly.pdbx_strand_id
1 'polypeptide(L)'
;MKGGVRLKIDHYKLRLALILIGIITAAVFVGFLIFYDNTDIRQYDTSITMLSDGWTADNGKTYDLKHLPDGKSELTKDISGIPLKNMSFCTKSIDTYFDIYADGVKIYSYQKNTSPISGWSYGRNMHMVPLDEGTKNLRLVLTPAFEKENPLLADTVIADAGNYMGEFFSKEMPDFCICIYRCSDGAEQQACLQ
;
A
#
# COMPACT_ATOMS: atom_id res chain seq x y z
N MET A 1 21.09 -12.90 55.14
CA MET A 1 21.54 -11.54 54.77
C MET A 1 21.91 -11.55 53.30
N LYS A 2 21.10 -10.96 52.41
CA LYS A 2 21.38 -10.85 50.98
C LYS A 2 22.07 -9.47 50.76
N GLY A 3 23.38 -9.50 50.53
CA GLY A 3 24.14 -8.31 50.15
C GLY A 3 23.83 -7.87 48.72
N GLY A 4 23.01 -6.86 48.56
CA GLY A 4 22.74 -6.24 47.26
C GLY A 4 23.96 -5.50 46.76
N VAL A 5 24.58 -5.94 45.68
CA VAL A 5 25.64 -5.23 44.98
C VAL A 5 25.01 -4.00 44.33
N ARG A 6 25.20 -2.83 44.94
CA ARG A 6 24.85 -1.54 44.30
C ARG A 6 25.93 -1.22 43.25
N LEU A 7 25.62 -1.46 41.98
CA LEU A 7 26.41 -0.97 40.85
C LEU A 7 26.41 0.57 40.89
N LYS A 8 27.54 1.15 41.30
CA LYS A 8 27.77 2.60 41.27
C LYS A 8 28.07 2.98 39.82
N ILE A 9 27.00 3.31 39.06
CA ILE A 9 27.13 3.74 37.66
C ILE A 9 27.83 5.10 37.65
N ASP A 10 28.99 5.17 37.03
CA ASP A 10 29.74 6.37 36.81
C ASP A 10 29.01 7.24 35.78
N HIS A 11 28.32 8.28 36.21
CA HIS A 11 27.52 9.16 35.38
C HIS A 11 28.28 9.73 34.18
N TYR A 12 29.59 9.92 34.31
CA TYR A 12 30.41 10.39 33.21
C TYR A 12 30.56 9.33 32.13
N LYS A 13 30.80 8.07 32.49
CA LYS A 13 30.91 6.96 31.55
C LYS A 13 29.58 6.70 30.86
N LEU A 14 28.46 6.84 31.59
CA LEU A 14 27.14 6.70 31.01
C LEU A 14 26.86 7.80 29.96
N ARG A 15 27.17 9.06 30.25
CA ARG A 15 27.02 10.17 29.32
C ARG A 15 27.89 9.98 28.07
N LEU A 16 29.13 9.55 28.24
CA LEU A 16 30.05 9.28 27.15
C LEU A 16 29.49 8.15 26.22
N ALA A 17 28.97 7.07 26.81
CA ALA A 17 28.37 5.96 26.09
C ALA A 17 27.15 6.42 25.29
N LEU A 18 26.28 7.25 25.87
CA LEU A 18 25.11 7.78 25.18
C LEU A 18 25.48 8.69 23.99
N ILE A 19 26.48 9.53 24.14
CA ILE A 19 26.99 10.37 23.04
C ILE A 19 27.57 9.49 21.93
N LEU A 20 28.32 8.47 22.27
CA LEU A 20 28.93 7.56 21.30
C LEU A 20 27.86 6.78 20.51
N ILE A 21 26.82 6.27 21.19
CA ILE A 21 25.65 5.63 20.56
C ILE A 21 24.97 6.62 19.62
N GLY A 22 24.73 7.86 20.03
CA GLY A 22 24.13 8.89 19.19
C GLY A 22 24.92 9.16 17.90
N ILE A 23 26.24 9.27 18.01
CA ILE A 23 27.13 9.47 16.85
C ILE A 23 27.07 8.25 15.90
N ILE A 24 27.13 7.03 16.44
CA ILE A 24 27.04 5.80 15.63
C ILE A 24 25.70 5.73 14.91
N THR A 25 24.60 6.00 15.61
CA THR A 25 23.25 5.99 15.00
C THR A 25 23.13 7.03 13.88
N ALA A 26 23.66 8.25 14.11
CA ALA A 26 23.67 9.29 13.09
C ALA A 26 24.53 8.89 11.86
N ALA A 27 25.69 8.30 12.09
CA ALA A 27 26.57 7.84 11.01
C ALA A 27 25.91 6.70 10.18
N VAL A 28 25.25 5.74 10.84
CA VAL A 28 24.50 4.68 10.17
C VAL A 28 23.35 5.26 9.35
N PHE A 29 22.62 6.23 9.89
CA PHE A 29 21.51 6.88 9.19
C PHE A 29 21.98 7.65 7.95
N VAL A 30 23.07 8.43 8.07
CA VAL A 30 23.70 9.13 6.95
C VAL A 30 24.21 8.14 5.90
N GLY A 31 24.88 7.07 6.35
CA GLY A 31 25.32 5.99 5.46
C GLY A 31 24.16 5.34 4.71
N PHE A 32 23.04 5.09 5.39
CA PHE A 32 21.83 4.58 4.77
C PHE A 32 21.26 5.56 3.72
N LEU A 33 21.20 6.84 4.01
CA LEU A 33 20.74 7.86 3.05
C LEU A 33 21.62 7.90 1.80
N ILE A 34 22.95 7.89 1.97
CA ILE A 34 23.90 7.91 0.86
C ILE A 34 23.79 6.61 0.04
N PHE A 35 23.65 5.46 0.69
CA PHE A 35 23.48 4.19 0.01
C PHE A 35 22.15 4.12 -0.72
N TYR A 36 21.06 4.62 -0.11
CA TYR A 36 19.74 4.68 -0.71
C TYR A 36 19.70 5.59 -1.94
N ASP A 37 20.38 6.74 -1.90
CA ASP A 37 20.46 7.67 -3.03
C ASP A 37 21.35 7.15 -4.18
N ASN A 38 22.37 6.35 -3.85
CA ASN A 38 23.27 5.73 -4.83
C ASN A 38 22.81 4.38 -5.38
N THR A 39 21.82 3.74 -4.76
CA THR A 39 21.17 2.59 -5.40
C THR A 39 20.32 3.15 -6.53
N ASP A 40 20.76 2.91 -7.75
CA ASP A 40 20.06 3.25 -8.99
C ASP A 40 18.74 2.45 -9.11
N ILE A 41 17.83 2.69 -8.16
CA ILE A 41 16.45 2.20 -8.19
C ILE A 41 15.72 2.79 -9.42
N ARG A 42 16.32 3.77 -10.08
CA ARG A 42 15.78 4.43 -11.28
C ARG A 42 15.95 3.62 -12.58
N GLN A 43 16.61 2.47 -12.57
CA GLN A 43 16.79 1.64 -13.76
C GLN A 43 15.81 0.46 -13.86
N TYR A 44 14.79 0.40 -13.02
CA TYR A 44 13.66 -0.47 -13.31
C TYR A 44 12.83 0.19 -14.41
N ASP A 45 12.63 -0.57 -15.48
CA ASP A 45 11.79 -0.21 -16.62
C ASP A 45 10.42 0.28 -16.08
N THR A 46 10.20 1.60 -16.08
CA THR A 46 9.10 2.26 -15.38
C THR A 46 7.81 2.20 -16.20
N SER A 47 7.49 1.08 -16.80
CA SER A 47 6.21 0.90 -17.47
C SER A 47 5.08 0.68 -16.45
N ILE A 48 4.71 1.76 -15.76
CA ILE A 48 3.46 1.79 -15.00
C ILE A 48 2.34 2.13 -15.97
N THR A 49 1.45 1.19 -16.19
CA THR A 49 0.26 1.41 -17.02
C THR A 49 -0.94 1.67 -16.15
N MET A 50 -1.52 2.87 -16.26
CA MET A 50 -2.74 3.25 -15.53
C MET A 50 -3.94 2.46 -16.04
N LEU A 51 -4.71 1.90 -15.12
CA LEU A 51 -5.93 1.15 -15.42
C LEU A 51 -7.18 1.74 -14.75
N SER A 52 -7.15 3.00 -14.34
CA SER A 52 -8.28 3.62 -13.64
C SER A 52 -9.54 3.74 -14.48
N ASP A 53 -9.40 3.95 -15.78
CA ASP A 53 -10.49 4.22 -16.72
C ASP A 53 -10.67 3.10 -17.77
N GLY A 54 -11.69 3.22 -18.60
CA GLY A 54 -11.93 2.32 -19.73
C GLY A 54 -12.41 0.91 -19.34
N TRP A 55 -13.00 0.75 -18.18
CA TRP A 55 -13.65 -0.50 -17.76
C TRP A 55 -15.07 -0.59 -18.28
N THR A 56 -15.42 -1.68 -18.91
CA THR A 56 -16.75 -1.88 -19.51
C THR A 56 -17.58 -2.81 -18.63
N ALA A 57 -18.78 -2.36 -18.27
CA ALA A 57 -19.76 -3.19 -17.58
C ALA A 57 -20.60 -4.01 -18.57
N ASP A 58 -21.35 -5.00 -18.09
CA ASP A 58 -22.20 -5.88 -18.90
C ASP A 58 -23.26 -5.12 -19.73
N ASN A 59 -23.64 -3.92 -19.29
CA ASN A 59 -24.56 -3.04 -20.01
C ASN A 59 -23.90 -2.24 -21.15
N GLY A 60 -22.61 -2.50 -21.44
CA GLY A 60 -21.82 -1.82 -22.47
C GLY A 60 -21.37 -0.40 -22.12
N LYS A 61 -21.64 0.10 -20.89
CA LYS A 61 -21.17 1.38 -20.44
C LYS A 61 -19.73 1.29 -19.93
N THR A 62 -18.96 2.33 -20.20
CA THR A 62 -17.58 2.45 -19.74
C THR A 62 -17.52 3.29 -18.46
N TYR A 63 -16.71 2.85 -17.50
CA TYR A 63 -16.55 3.47 -16.19
C TYR A 63 -15.09 3.74 -15.84
N ASP A 64 -14.88 4.70 -14.95
CA ASP A 64 -13.67 4.90 -14.16
C ASP A 64 -13.86 4.19 -12.82
N LEU A 65 -12.85 3.49 -12.33
CA LEU A 65 -12.87 2.78 -11.05
C LEU A 65 -13.04 3.69 -9.82
N LYS A 66 -12.85 5.00 -10.00
CA LYS A 66 -13.11 6.00 -8.97
C LYS A 66 -14.56 6.48 -8.92
N HIS A 67 -15.33 6.23 -9.98
CA HIS A 67 -16.68 6.76 -10.15
C HIS A 67 -17.64 5.64 -10.60
N LEU A 68 -17.77 4.62 -9.78
CA LEU A 68 -18.67 3.51 -10.03
C LEU A 68 -20.08 3.78 -9.49
N PRO A 69 -21.11 3.14 -10.03
CA PRO A 69 -22.44 3.21 -9.47
C PRO A 69 -22.54 2.50 -8.12
N ASP A 70 -23.56 2.87 -7.32
CA ASP A 70 -23.84 2.23 -6.05
C ASP A 70 -24.04 0.71 -6.21
N GLY A 71 -23.55 -0.01 -5.22
CA GLY A 71 -23.73 -1.45 -5.12
C GLY A 71 -22.70 -2.27 -5.89
N LYS A 72 -23.02 -3.54 -6.09
CA LYS A 72 -22.11 -4.48 -6.76
C LYS A 72 -21.91 -4.12 -8.24
N SER A 73 -20.66 -4.06 -8.66
CA SER A 73 -20.29 -3.79 -10.05
C SER A 73 -19.44 -4.93 -10.62
N GLU A 74 -19.71 -5.30 -11.87
CA GLU A 74 -18.93 -6.24 -12.64
C GLU A 74 -18.39 -5.55 -13.88
N LEU A 75 -17.07 -5.56 -14.06
CA LEU A 75 -16.36 -4.76 -15.03
C LEU A 75 -15.31 -5.59 -15.75
N THR A 76 -15.16 -5.38 -17.04
CA THR A 76 -14.16 -6.05 -17.87
C THR A 76 -13.26 -5.05 -18.56
N LYS A 77 -12.00 -5.42 -18.78
CA LYS A 77 -11.03 -4.62 -19.53
C LYS A 77 -10.12 -5.51 -20.35
N ASP A 78 -9.93 -5.16 -21.61
CA ASP A 78 -8.92 -5.75 -22.48
C ASP A 78 -7.55 -5.13 -22.15
N ILE A 79 -6.57 -5.98 -21.87
CA ILE A 79 -5.18 -5.62 -21.58
C ILE A 79 -4.20 -6.27 -22.55
N SER A 80 -4.67 -6.84 -23.67
CA SER A 80 -3.85 -7.59 -24.64
C SER A 80 -2.70 -6.76 -25.24
N GLY A 81 -2.79 -5.42 -25.20
CA GLY A 81 -1.73 -4.53 -25.67
C GLY A 81 -0.67 -4.15 -24.64
N ILE A 82 -0.76 -4.66 -23.40
CA ILE A 82 0.16 -4.31 -22.32
C ILE A 82 1.20 -5.43 -22.15
N PRO A 83 2.51 -5.11 -22.14
CA PRO A 83 3.54 -6.11 -21.84
C PRO A 83 3.43 -6.53 -20.36
N LEU A 84 3.23 -7.84 -20.10
CA LEU A 84 2.96 -8.36 -18.75
C LEU A 84 4.14 -9.10 -18.09
N LYS A 85 5.33 -9.06 -18.68
CA LYS A 85 6.49 -9.77 -18.13
C LYS A 85 6.82 -9.28 -16.71
N ASN A 86 6.69 -10.15 -15.72
CA ASN A 86 6.88 -9.87 -14.29
C ASN A 86 5.97 -8.74 -13.75
N MET A 87 4.81 -8.51 -14.38
CA MET A 87 3.88 -7.46 -13.97
C MET A 87 2.81 -7.98 -13.03
N SER A 88 2.32 -7.07 -12.21
CA SER A 88 1.23 -7.29 -11.27
C SER A 88 0.12 -6.26 -11.48
N PHE A 89 -1.11 -6.68 -11.28
CA PHE A 89 -2.23 -5.77 -11.07
C PHE A 89 -2.13 -5.21 -9.66
N CYS A 90 -1.90 -3.92 -9.55
CA CYS A 90 -1.73 -3.22 -8.29
C CYS A 90 -2.88 -2.24 -8.08
N THR A 91 -3.46 -2.22 -6.89
CA THR A 91 -4.57 -1.32 -6.56
C THR A 91 -4.67 -1.08 -5.06
N LYS A 92 -5.35 0.00 -4.68
CA LYS A 92 -5.77 0.27 -3.31
C LYS A 92 -7.29 0.11 -3.23
N SER A 93 -7.79 -0.81 -2.41
CA SER A 93 -9.21 -0.87 -2.08
C SER A 93 -9.53 0.05 -0.90
N ILE A 94 -10.66 0.73 -0.99
CA ILE A 94 -11.21 1.52 0.10
C ILE A 94 -12.61 0.97 0.37
N ASP A 95 -12.78 0.37 1.54
CA ASP A 95 -14.04 -0.26 1.98
C ASP A 95 -14.75 -1.08 0.89
N THR A 96 -13.94 -1.82 0.09
CA THR A 96 -14.41 -2.57 -1.08
C THR A 96 -13.82 -3.97 -1.09
N TYR A 97 -14.69 -4.97 -1.25
CA TYR A 97 -14.30 -6.35 -1.56
C TYR A 97 -14.24 -6.54 -3.05
N PHE A 98 -13.38 -7.44 -3.51
CA PHE A 98 -13.35 -7.72 -4.92
C PHE A 98 -12.72 -9.07 -5.26
N ASP A 99 -13.16 -9.60 -6.39
CA ASP A 99 -12.57 -10.74 -7.07
C ASP A 99 -11.93 -10.28 -8.37
N ILE A 100 -10.77 -10.84 -8.71
CA ILE A 100 -10.09 -10.61 -10.00
C ILE A 100 -10.10 -11.93 -10.78
N TYR A 101 -10.48 -11.82 -12.04
CA TYR A 101 -10.41 -12.92 -13.01
C TYR A 101 -9.50 -12.50 -14.16
N ALA A 102 -8.58 -13.39 -14.55
CA ALA A 102 -7.76 -13.28 -15.75
C ALA A 102 -8.24 -14.32 -16.75
N ASP A 103 -8.64 -13.87 -17.95
CA ASP A 103 -9.18 -14.73 -19.02
C ASP A 103 -10.26 -15.72 -18.54
N GLY A 104 -11.11 -15.27 -17.62
CA GLY A 104 -12.21 -16.05 -17.04
C GLY A 104 -11.83 -16.90 -15.82
N VAL A 105 -10.55 -17.04 -15.49
CA VAL A 105 -10.09 -17.79 -14.32
C VAL A 105 -9.93 -16.84 -13.13
N LYS A 106 -10.51 -17.19 -11.99
CA LYS A 106 -10.31 -16.40 -10.76
C LYS A 106 -8.88 -16.55 -10.25
N ILE A 107 -8.14 -15.44 -10.23
CA ILE A 107 -6.75 -15.39 -9.76
C ILE A 107 -6.61 -14.78 -8.38
N TYR A 108 -7.58 -13.97 -7.94
CA TYR A 108 -7.53 -13.31 -6.65
C TYR A 108 -8.92 -13.10 -6.07
N SER A 109 -9.01 -13.12 -4.74
CA SER A 109 -10.24 -12.83 -4.00
C SER A 109 -9.91 -12.10 -2.70
N TYR A 110 -10.44 -10.89 -2.55
CA TYR A 110 -10.45 -10.14 -1.32
C TYR A 110 -11.87 -10.07 -0.78
N GLN A 111 -12.16 -10.86 0.24
CA GLN A 111 -13.50 -11.02 0.78
C GLN A 111 -13.61 -10.51 2.21
N LYS A 112 -14.86 -10.35 2.63
CA LYS A 112 -15.21 -9.97 3.99
C LYS A 112 -14.55 -10.91 4.99
N ASN A 113 -13.71 -10.35 5.86
CA ASN A 113 -13.24 -11.08 7.01
C ASN A 113 -14.39 -11.18 8.02
N THR A 114 -14.88 -12.38 8.26
CA THR A 114 -15.97 -12.64 9.21
C THR A 114 -15.50 -12.70 10.67
N SER A 115 -14.23 -12.35 10.95
CA SER A 115 -13.72 -12.32 12.32
C SER A 115 -14.43 -11.24 13.13
N PRO A 116 -15.12 -11.60 14.23
CA PRO A 116 -15.86 -10.65 15.05
C PRO A 116 -14.97 -9.66 15.83
N ILE A 117 -13.65 -9.80 15.75
CA ILE A 117 -12.67 -9.04 16.52
C ILE A 117 -12.09 -7.86 15.74
N SER A 118 -12.04 -7.93 14.40
CA SER A 118 -11.58 -6.82 13.58
C SER A 118 -12.73 -5.88 13.28
N GLY A 119 -12.61 -4.65 13.74
CA GLY A 119 -13.63 -3.62 13.70
C GLY A 119 -14.29 -3.38 12.32
N TRP A 120 -15.21 -2.48 12.31
CA TRP A 120 -16.23 -2.21 11.29
C TRP A 120 -15.73 -1.56 9.99
N SER A 121 -14.47 -1.13 9.92
CA SER A 121 -13.87 -0.55 8.71
C SER A 121 -12.88 -1.51 8.11
N TYR A 122 -12.99 -1.73 6.81
CA TYR A 122 -12.01 -2.50 6.04
C TYR A 122 -10.82 -1.64 5.62
N GLY A 123 -10.93 -0.33 5.82
CA GLY A 123 -9.88 0.64 5.61
C GLY A 123 -9.33 0.68 4.20
N ARG A 124 -8.14 1.22 4.09
CA ARG A 124 -7.36 1.21 2.85
C ARG A 124 -6.43 0.01 2.85
N ASN A 125 -6.58 -0.87 1.86
CA ASN A 125 -5.71 -2.02 1.68
C ASN A 125 -5.04 -1.95 0.32
N MET A 126 -3.74 -2.26 0.30
CA MET A 126 -2.98 -2.38 -0.93
C MET A 126 -2.98 -3.84 -1.39
N HIS A 127 -3.19 -4.04 -2.68
CA HIS A 127 -3.21 -5.35 -3.30
C HIS A 127 -2.25 -5.37 -4.47
N MET A 128 -1.47 -6.44 -4.57
CA MET A 128 -0.56 -6.71 -5.68
C MET A 128 -0.80 -8.15 -6.13
N VAL A 129 -1.36 -8.32 -7.30
CA VAL A 129 -1.77 -9.62 -7.83
C VAL A 129 -0.96 -9.92 -9.09
N PRO A 130 -0.06 -10.90 -9.07
CA PRO A 130 0.74 -11.26 -10.23
C PRO A 130 -0.15 -11.61 -11.42
N LEU A 131 0.24 -11.19 -12.61
CA LEU A 131 -0.43 -11.51 -13.87
C LEU A 131 0.47 -12.43 -14.71
N ASP A 132 -0.15 -13.41 -15.36
CA ASP A 132 0.52 -14.24 -16.34
C ASP A 132 0.80 -13.45 -17.62
N GLU A 133 1.95 -13.68 -18.26
CA GLU A 133 2.37 -12.95 -19.47
C GLU A 133 1.36 -13.07 -20.63
N GLY A 134 0.56 -14.12 -20.66
CA GLY A 134 -0.45 -14.37 -21.69
C GLY A 134 -1.83 -13.78 -21.44
N THR A 135 -2.05 -13.12 -20.30
CA THR A 135 -3.36 -12.58 -19.92
C THR A 135 -3.81 -11.49 -20.89
N LYS A 136 -5.02 -11.62 -21.40
CA LYS A 136 -5.60 -10.64 -22.35
C LYS A 136 -6.73 -9.84 -21.76
N ASN A 137 -7.53 -10.45 -20.88
CA ASN A 137 -8.72 -9.82 -20.33
C ASN A 137 -8.71 -9.90 -18.82
N LEU A 138 -9.00 -8.79 -18.18
CA LEU A 138 -9.28 -8.73 -16.75
C LEU A 138 -10.77 -8.50 -16.52
N ARG A 139 -11.33 -9.22 -15.55
CA ARG A 139 -12.68 -8.98 -15.03
C ARG A 139 -12.60 -8.75 -13.54
N LEU A 140 -13.19 -7.65 -13.09
CA LEU A 140 -13.33 -7.28 -11.69
C LEU A 140 -14.78 -7.45 -11.26
N VAL A 141 -14.99 -8.09 -10.11
CA VAL A 141 -16.28 -8.14 -9.44
C VAL A 141 -16.12 -7.40 -8.12
N LEU A 142 -16.71 -6.22 -8.02
CA LEU A 142 -16.55 -5.29 -6.90
C LEU A 142 -17.81 -5.30 -6.04
N THR A 143 -17.65 -5.31 -4.74
CA THR A 143 -18.75 -5.26 -3.77
C THR A 143 -18.37 -4.27 -2.67
N PRO A 144 -19.13 -3.19 -2.46
CA PRO A 144 -18.87 -2.25 -1.37
C PRO A 144 -19.06 -2.93 -0.02
N ALA A 145 -18.30 -2.51 0.98
CA ALA A 145 -18.40 -3.03 2.35
C ALA A 145 -19.71 -2.62 3.03
N PHE A 146 -20.24 -1.47 2.66
CA PHE A 146 -21.46 -0.90 3.21
C PHE A 146 -22.54 -0.79 2.15
N GLU A 147 -23.77 -1.07 2.53
CA GLU A 147 -24.91 -0.92 1.63
C GLU A 147 -25.09 0.56 1.22
N LYS A 148 -25.42 0.78 -0.06
CA LYS A 148 -25.59 2.11 -0.67
C LYS A 148 -24.31 2.94 -0.82
N GLU A 149 -23.16 2.32 -0.76
CA GLU A 149 -21.90 2.96 -1.10
C GLU A 149 -21.40 2.48 -2.47
N ASN A 150 -20.55 3.30 -3.07
CA ASN A 150 -19.89 2.96 -4.32
C ASN A 150 -18.64 2.14 -4.00
N PRO A 151 -18.41 1.03 -4.69
CA PRO A 151 -17.11 0.37 -4.59
C PRO A 151 -16.03 1.30 -5.13
N LEU A 152 -14.87 1.33 -4.47
CA LEU A 152 -13.77 2.22 -4.83
C LEU A 152 -12.45 1.45 -4.89
N LEU A 153 -11.83 1.48 -6.08
CA LEU A 153 -10.44 1.10 -6.27
C LEU A 153 -9.65 2.32 -6.71
N ALA A 154 -8.66 2.70 -5.90
CA ALA A 154 -7.79 3.83 -6.20
C ALA A 154 -6.44 3.35 -6.73
N ASP A 155 -5.77 4.21 -7.50
CA ASP A 155 -4.40 3.98 -7.99
C ASP A 155 -4.21 2.62 -8.66
N THR A 156 -5.19 2.22 -9.48
CA THR A 156 -5.17 0.93 -10.16
C THR A 156 -4.23 0.99 -11.36
N VAL A 157 -3.21 0.13 -11.35
CA VAL A 157 -2.16 0.08 -12.36
C VAL A 157 -1.73 -1.35 -12.66
N ILE A 158 -1.10 -1.56 -13.82
CA ILE A 158 -0.22 -2.70 -14.07
C ILE A 158 1.21 -2.20 -13.93
N ALA A 159 1.96 -2.80 -13.04
CA ALA A 159 3.34 -2.43 -12.75
C ALA A 159 4.13 -3.62 -12.21
N ASP A 160 5.45 -3.53 -12.26
CA ASP A 160 6.30 -4.38 -11.42
C ASP A 160 6.02 -4.08 -9.94
N ALA A 161 5.90 -5.12 -9.13
CA ALA A 161 5.53 -4.99 -7.71
C ALA A 161 6.55 -4.14 -6.91
N GLY A 162 7.84 -4.24 -7.23
CA GLY A 162 8.89 -3.44 -6.58
C GLY A 162 8.77 -1.96 -6.92
N ASN A 163 8.52 -1.64 -8.19
CA ASN A 163 8.33 -0.26 -8.65
C ASN A 163 7.08 0.38 -8.02
N TYR A 164 5.97 -0.37 -7.96
CA TYR A 164 4.75 0.09 -7.33
C TYR A 164 4.96 0.39 -5.84
N MET A 165 5.64 -0.50 -5.11
CA MET A 165 5.99 -0.29 -3.70
C MET A 165 6.91 0.91 -3.51
N GLY A 166 7.92 1.06 -4.36
CA GLY A 166 8.84 2.21 -4.32
C GLY A 166 8.10 3.55 -4.52
N GLU A 167 7.18 3.60 -5.48
CA GLU A 167 6.35 4.78 -5.72
C GLU A 167 5.40 5.06 -4.56
N PHE A 168 4.78 4.01 -4.00
CA PHE A 168 3.94 4.12 -2.82
C PHE A 168 4.69 4.72 -1.64
N PHE A 169 5.85 4.16 -1.29
CA PHE A 169 6.64 4.67 -0.18
C PHE A 169 7.13 6.10 -0.40
N SER A 170 7.49 6.46 -1.62
CA SER A 170 7.92 7.82 -1.91
C SER A 170 6.82 8.87 -1.77
N LYS A 171 5.56 8.49 -2.04
CA LYS A 171 4.39 9.38 -1.96
C LYS A 171 3.75 9.43 -0.58
N GLU A 172 3.60 8.28 0.08
CA GLU A 172 2.81 8.16 1.31
C GLU A 172 3.67 8.27 2.59
N MET A 173 4.97 7.89 2.53
CA MET A 173 5.85 7.95 3.71
C MET A 173 6.08 9.37 4.24
N PRO A 174 6.23 10.41 3.43
CA PRO A 174 6.35 11.78 3.95
C PRO A 174 5.17 12.17 4.83
N ASP A 175 3.95 11.84 4.40
CA ASP A 175 2.73 12.17 5.15
C ASP A 175 2.62 11.35 6.43
N PHE A 176 3.02 10.07 6.40
CA PHE A 176 3.08 9.21 7.58
C PHE A 176 4.08 9.71 8.61
N CYS A 177 5.26 10.14 8.19
CA CYS A 177 6.27 10.73 9.08
C CYS A 177 5.78 12.04 9.69
N ILE A 178 5.09 12.89 8.94
CA ILE A 178 4.50 14.14 9.43
C ILE A 178 3.39 13.85 10.46
N CYS A 179 2.55 12.84 10.23
CA CYS A 179 1.53 12.42 11.19
C CYS A 179 2.14 11.93 12.51
N ILE A 180 3.19 11.12 12.47
CA ILE A 180 3.89 10.66 13.69
C ILE A 180 4.47 11.85 14.45
N TYR A 181 5.06 12.80 13.75
CA TYR A 181 5.65 13.99 14.38
C TYR A 181 4.58 14.87 15.05
N ARG A 182 3.43 15.09 14.38
CA ARG A 182 2.30 15.83 14.97
C ARG A 182 1.66 15.12 16.15
N CYS A 183 1.55 13.79 16.11
CA CYS A 183 1.02 13.02 17.24
C CYS A 183 1.96 13.04 18.46
N SER A 184 3.29 13.20 18.27
CA SER A 184 4.26 13.30 19.37
C SER A 184 4.20 14.65 20.09
N ASP A 185 3.78 15.72 19.40
CA ASP A 185 3.70 17.07 19.99
C ASP A 185 2.42 17.31 20.82
N GLY A 186 1.57 16.31 21.00
CA GLY A 186 0.43 16.35 21.95
C GLY A 186 -0.67 17.38 21.65
N ALA A 187 -0.64 18.06 20.51
CA ALA A 187 -1.50 19.21 20.24
C ALA A 187 -2.80 18.89 19.48
N GLU A 188 -2.94 17.76 18.78
CA GLU A 188 -4.15 17.45 18.02
C GLU A 188 -4.42 15.96 17.85
N GLN A 189 -4.78 15.27 18.94
CA GLN A 189 -5.20 13.86 18.87
C GLN A 189 -6.53 13.63 18.12
N GLN A 190 -7.27 14.67 17.74
CA GLN A 190 -8.59 14.52 17.12
C GLN A 190 -8.59 14.54 15.59
N ALA A 191 -7.50 14.92 14.92
CA ALA A 191 -7.46 15.05 13.47
C ALA A 191 -6.91 13.82 12.72
N CYS A 192 -6.32 12.84 13.41
CA CYS A 192 -5.78 11.64 12.78
C CYS A 192 -6.76 10.44 12.72
N LEU A 193 -8.01 10.60 13.14
CA LEU A 193 -9.02 9.54 13.21
C LEU A 193 -10.24 9.78 12.30
N GLN A 194 -10.13 10.68 11.31
CA GLN A 194 -11.16 10.84 10.28
C GLN A 194 -10.66 10.41 8.90
#